data_c8b3bad62c58731e3afc353fa2187fc5
#
_entry.id   c8b3bad62c58731e3afc353fa2187fc5
#
_cell.length_a   1.000
_cell.length_b   1.000
_cell.length_c   1.000
_cell.angle_alpha   90.00
_cell.angle_beta   90.00
_cell.angle_gamma   90.00
#
_symmetry.space_group_name_H-M   'P 1'
#
loop_
_entity.id
_entity.type
_entity.pdbx_description
1 polymer ?
#
loop_
_entity_poly.entity_id
_entity_poly.type
_entity_poly.pdbx_seq_one_letter_code
_entity_poly.pdbx_strand_id
1 'polypeptide(L)'
;MNKRCMQMSGCMSSFGGMSPEELSKGLHQLKSEHPRLLAQLECLFNLTKQIEADSGEETFGELISKVKEFKAALDPCSEREEGVLFPMMGAYIGTTSGPIAVMEYDHDQAKAKIHEFLEKADSSEAEGEKKNLASLIKHAYYILTEHFAKEENVLFPMAERMLSDVEKEELYQKIQEIK
;
A
#
# COMPACT_ATOMS: atom_id res chain seq x y z
N MET A 1 -15.04 18.08 -10.73
CA MET A 1 -13.60 17.68 -10.78
C MET A 1 -12.88 18.46 -9.69
N ASN A 2 -12.73 17.83 -8.52
CA ASN A 2 -12.27 18.55 -7.32
C ASN A 2 -10.73 18.55 -7.27
N LYS A 3 -10.14 19.74 -7.35
CA LYS A 3 -8.67 19.98 -7.40
C LYS A 3 -7.95 19.84 -6.05
N ARG A 4 -8.63 19.33 -4.98
CA ARG A 4 -8.08 19.35 -3.61
C ARG A 4 -7.00 18.32 -3.30
N CYS A 5 -6.94 17.20 -3.99
CA CYS A 5 -5.93 16.16 -3.74
C CYS A 5 -4.68 16.21 -4.64
N MET A 6 -4.52 17.25 -5.47
CA MET A 6 -3.49 17.24 -6.54
C MET A 6 -2.23 18.08 -6.28
N GLN A 7 -2.07 18.66 -5.11
CA GLN A 7 -0.88 19.49 -4.82
C GLN A 7 -0.38 19.28 -3.39
N MET A 8 0.61 18.41 -3.23
CA MET A 8 1.71 18.59 -2.28
C MET A 8 2.86 17.67 -2.66
N SER A 9 3.77 18.17 -3.52
CA SER A 9 5.12 17.62 -3.64
C SER A 9 5.90 18.03 -2.41
N GLY A 10 5.92 17.19 -1.37
CA GLY A 10 6.78 17.34 -0.22
C GLY A 10 8.07 16.57 -0.43
N CYS A 11 9.22 17.25 -0.32
CA CYS A 11 10.55 16.65 -0.30
C CYS A 11 10.61 15.49 0.69
N MET A 12 10.81 14.27 0.20
CA MET A 12 11.19 13.14 1.04
C MET A 12 12.72 13.08 1.15
N SER A 13 13.18 13.19 2.38
CA SER A 13 14.59 13.03 2.76
C SER A 13 15.06 11.61 2.47
N SER A 14 16.17 11.50 1.74
CA SER A 14 16.88 10.25 1.46
C SER A 14 17.34 9.57 2.75
N PHE A 15 16.63 8.53 3.18
CA PHE A 15 17.22 7.51 4.05
C PHE A 15 17.78 6.40 3.15
N GLY A 16 19.01 5.96 3.42
CA GLY A 16 19.88 5.12 2.63
C GLY A 16 19.35 3.78 2.11
N GLY A 17 18.34 3.81 1.26
CA GLY A 17 17.96 2.69 0.43
C GLY A 17 18.78 2.65 -0.85
N MET A 18 18.92 1.47 -1.47
CA MET A 18 19.53 1.33 -2.79
C MET A 18 18.84 2.28 -3.78
N SER A 19 19.64 2.89 -4.67
CA SER A 19 19.06 3.73 -5.72
C SER A 19 18.14 2.88 -6.64
N PRO A 20 17.10 3.47 -7.26
CA PRO A 20 16.26 2.73 -8.20
C PRO A 20 17.04 2.08 -9.35
N GLU A 21 18.21 2.60 -9.68
CA GLU A 21 19.12 2.11 -10.72
C GLU A 21 19.90 0.84 -10.28
N GLU A 22 19.87 0.52 -8.97
CA GLU A 22 20.55 -0.66 -8.41
C GLU A 22 19.63 -1.88 -8.26
N LEU A 23 18.32 -1.71 -8.49
CA LEU A 23 17.34 -2.79 -8.45
C LEU A 23 17.14 -3.42 -9.84
N SER A 24 16.99 -4.76 -9.88
CA SER A 24 16.58 -5.49 -11.06
C SER A 24 15.19 -5.01 -11.55
N LYS A 25 14.88 -5.28 -12.83
CA LYS A 25 13.67 -4.75 -13.50
C LYS A 25 12.38 -5.03 -12.74
N GLY A 26 12.22 -6.24 -12.21
CA GLY A 26 11.03 -6.63 -11.46
C GLY A 26 10.90 -5.85 -10.16
N LEU A 27 11.95 -5.77 -9.36
CA LEU A 27 11.97 -5.01 -8.10
C LEU A 27 11.84 -3.50 -8.34
N HIS A 28 12.47 -2.99 -9.40
CA HIS A 28 12.30 -1.59 -9.79
C HIS A 28 10.84 -1.27 -10.14
N GLN A 29 10.17 -2.18 -10.86
CA GLN A 29 8.75 -2.00 -11.21
C GLN A 29 7.88 -1.95 -9.95
N LEU A 30 8.00 -2.93 -9.04
CA LEU A 30 7.25 -2.93 -7.77
C LEU A 30 7.47 -1.63 -7.01
N LYS A 31 8.72 -1.23 -6.81
CA LYS A 31 9.05 0.05 -6.16
C LYS A 31 8.44 1.26 -6.87
N SER A 32 8.35 1.26 -8.20
CA SER A 32 7.83 2.39 -8.98
C SER A 32 6.32 2.61 -8.81
N GLU A 33 5.59 1.64 -8.27
CA GLU A 33 4.15 1.74 -8.00
C GLU A 33 3.86 2.50 -6.69
N HIS A 34 4.80 2.48 -5.73
CA HIS A 34 4.64 3.06 -4.39
C HIS A 34 4.36 4.57 -4.37
N PRO A 35 5.04 5.44 -5.16
CA PRO A 35 4.78 6.86 -5.12
C PRO A 35 3.32 7.22 -5.42
N ARG A 36 2.67 6.50 -6.34
CA ARG A 36 1.26 6.69 -6.66
C ARG A 36 0.36 6.24 -5.50
N LEU A 37 0.64 5.07 -4.91
CA LEU A 37 -0.11 4.53 -3.79
C LEU A 37 0.04 5.41 -2.54
N LEU A 38 1.24 5.89 -2.25
CA LEU A 38 1.52 6.82 -1.15
C LEU A 38 0.77 8.15 -1.32
N ALA A 39 0.72 8.69 -2.53
CA ALA A 39 -0.03 9.91 -2.81
C ALA A 39 -1.55 9.73 -2.60
N GLN A 40 -2.10 8.58 -2.97
CA GLN A 40 -3.49 8.23 -2.69
C GLN A 40 -3.74 8.05 -1.19
N LEU A 41 -2.85 7.35 -0.48
CA LEU A 41 -2.91 7.20 0.98
C LEU A 41 -2.92 8.54 1.70
N GLU A 42 -2.07 9.47 1.30
CA GLU A 42 -2.02 10.82 1.89
C GLU A 42 -3.33 11.58 1.65
N CYS A 43 -3.94 11.42 0.48
CA CYS A 43 -5.27 11.97 0.20
C CYS A 43 -6.33 11.39 1.15
N LEU A 44 -6.35 10.06 1.32
CA LEU A 44 -7.26 9.38 2.24
C LEU A 44 -7.06 9.87 3.69
N PHE A 45 -5.82 9.97 4.14
CA PHE A 45 -5.50 10.45 5.48
C PHE A 45 -5.99 11.88 5.73
N ASN A 46 -5.88 12.76 4.75
CA ASN A 46 -6.39 14.13 4.86
C ASN A 46 -7.91 14.17 4.92
N LEU A 47 -8.61 13.31 4.18
CA LEU A 47 -10.07 13.17 4.29
C LEU A 47 -10.49 12.65 5.67
N THR A 48 -9.78 11.67 6.24
CA THR A 48 -10.09 11.18 7.59
C THR A 48 -9.97 12.28 8.64
N LYS A 49 -8.97 13.15 8.54
CA LYS A 49 -8.82 14.30 9.44
C LYS A 49 -9.96 15.31 9.30
N GLN A 50 -10.42 15.55 8.08
CA GLN A 50 -11.57 16.45 7.86
C GLN A 50 -12.83 15.86 8.49
N ILE A 51 -13.08 14.55 8.37
CA ILE A 51 -14.22 13.86 8.99
C ILE A 51 -14.11 13.86 10.51
N GLU A 52 -12.92 13.76 11.10
CA GLU A 52 -12.72 13.90 12.56
C GLU A 52 -13.16 15.29 13.06
N ALA A 53 -12.91 16.32 12.27
CA ALA A 53 -13.30 17.70 12.61
C ALA A 53 -14.77 17.98 12.29
N ASP A 54 -15.25 17.54 11.13
CA ASP A 54 -16.61 17.69 10.66
C ASP A 54 -16.97 16.51 9.74
N SER A 55 -17.91 15.68 10.16
CA SER A 55 -18.34 14.46 9.45
C SER A 55 -19.41 14.70 8.38
N GLY A 56 -19.31 15.81 7.65
CA GLY A 56 -20.23 16.14 6.56
C GLY A 56 -20.37 15.04 5.51
N GLU A 57 -21.61 14.87 4.98
CA GLU A 57 -21.95 13.82 3.99
C GLU A 57 -21.07 13.87 2.75
N GLU A 58 -20.78 15.06 2.24
CA GLU A 58 -19.96 15.24 1.04
C GLU A 58 -18.54 14.69 1.24
N THR A 59 -17.90 15.02 2.37
CA THR A 59 -16.53 14.57 2.69
C THR A 59 -16.48 13.06 2.91
N PHE A 60 -17.49 12.49 3.58
CA PHE A 60 -17.56 11.06 3.81
C PHE A 60 -17.81 10.28 2.50
N GLY A 61 -18.70 10.77 1.63
CA GLY A 61 -18.91 10.21 0.29
C GLY A 61 -17.65 10.27 -0.59
N GLU A 62 -16.88 11.37 -0.49
CA GLU A 62 -15.57 11.47 -1.17
C GLU A 62 -14.59 10.42 -0.63
N LEU A 63 -14.54 10.20 0.69
CA LEU A 63 -13.70 9.16 1.29
C LEU A 63 -14.05 7.78 0.74
N ILE A 64 -15.35 7.41 0.69
CA ILE A 64 -15.79 6.12 0.14
C ILE A 64 -15.30 5.94 -1.29
N SER A 65 -15.49 6.94 -2.15
CA SER A 65 -15.05 6.90 -3.54
C SER A 65 -13.54 6.72 -3.65
N LYS A 66 -12.77 7.47 -2.87
CA LYS A 66 -11.30 7.42 -2.88
C LYS A 66 -10.76 6.11 -2.32
N VAL A 67 -11.40 5.51 -1.32
CA VAL A 67 -11.01 4.18 -0.81
C VAL A 67 -11.25 3.10 -1.86
N LYS A 68 -12.37 3.15 -2.61
CA LYS A 68 -12.62 2.23 -3.74
C LYS A 68 -11.55 2.36 -4.84
N GLU A 69 -11.17 3.59 -5.21
CA GLU A 69 -10.10 3.86 -6.18
C GLU A 69 -8.73 3.35 -5.68
N PHE A 70 -8.41 3.60 -4.41
CA PHE A 70 -7.18 3.16 -3.80
C PHE A 70 -7.08 1.64 -3.73
N LYS A 71 -8.14 0.96 -3.27
CA LYS A 71 -8.19 -0.51 -3.23
C LYS A 71 -7.92 -1.11 -4.61
N ALA A 72 -8.55 -0.59 -5.66
CA ALA A 72 -8.34 -1.06 -7.02
C ALA A 72 -6.91 -0.87 -7.53
N ALA A 73 -6.17 0.11 -6.99
CA ALA A 73 -4.75 0.31 -7.31
C ALA A 73 -3.81 -0.54 -6.43
N LEU A 74 -4.19 -0.80 -5.18
CA LEU A 74 -3.41 -1.58 -4.21
C LEU A 74 -3.46 -3.08 -4.51
N ASP A 75 -4.64 -3.62 -4.87
CA ASP A 75 -4.85 -5.05 -5.05
C ASP A 75 -3.84 -5.68 -6.02
N PRO A 76 -3.58 -5.14 -7.24
CA PRO A 76 -2.59 -5.71 -8.14
C PRO A 76 -1.14 -5.64 -7.60
N CYS A 77 -0.80 -4.57 -6.85
CA CYS A 77 0.51 -4.44 -6.21
C CYS A 77 0.71 -5.56 -5.19
N SER A 78 -0.22 -5.69 -4.25
CA SER A 78 -0.18 -6.76 -3.24
C SER A 78 -0.18 -8.15 -3.87
N GLU A 79 -0.94 -8.39 -4.95
CA GLU A 79 -0.98 -9.68 -5.63
C GLU A 79 0.36 -10.05 -6.29
N ARG A 80 1.09 -9.08 -6.84
CA ARG A 80 2.45 -9.29 -7.38
C ARG A 80 3.44 -9.68 -6.29
N GLU A 81 3.32 -9.09 -5.12
CA GLU A 81 4.18 -9.38 -3.98
C GLU A 81 3.83 -10.71 -3.33
N GLU A 82 2.58 -10.91 -2.93
CA GLU A 82 2.10 -12.14 -2.28
C GLU A 82 2.15 -13.36 -3.22
N GLY A 83 1.81 -13.17 -4.49
CA GLY A 83 1.75 -14.26 -5.47
C GLY A 83 3.10 -14.61 -6.10
N VAL A 84 4.06 -13.68 -6.12
CA VAL A 84 5.32 -13.89 -6.82
C VAL A 84 6.53 -13.62 -5.95
N LEU A 85 6.73 -12.38 -5.49
CA LEU A 85 7.97 -11.99 -4.77
C LEU A 85 8.13 -12.75 -3.45
N PHE A 86 7.09 -12.77 -2.61
CA PHE A 86 7.17 -13.41 -1.29
C PHE A 86 7.42 -14.92 -1.37
N PRO A 87 6.74 -15.70 -2.24
CA PRO A 87 7.08 -17.10 -2.45
C PRO A 87 8.51 -17.34 -2.95
N MET A 88 9.01 -16.50 -3.87
CA MET A 88 10.39 -16.62 -4.37
C MET A 88 11.41 -16.36 -3.27
N MET A 89 11.21 -15.34 -2.46
CA MET A 89 12.07 -15.07 -1.29
C MET A 89 11.88 -16.12 -0.20
N GLY A 90 10.65 -16.59 0.00
CA GLY A 90 10.30 -17.60 0.99
C GLY A 90 11.03 -18.92 0.80
N ALA A 91 11.41 -19.27 -0.43
CA ALA A 91 12.25 -20.43 -0.72
C ALA A 91 13.63 -20.36 -0.01
N TYR A 92 14.12 -19.16 0.26
CA TYR A 92 15.42 -18.93 0.93
C TYR A 92 15.29 -18.69 2.44
N ILE A 93 14.29 -17.92 2.87
CA ILE A 93 14.18 -17.44 4.25
C ILE A 93 12.93 -17.91 4.99
N GLY A 94 12.07 -18.71 4.33
CA GLY A 94 10.77 -19.14 4.88
C GLY A 94 9.72 -18.03 4.83
N THR A 95 8.45 -18.44 5.05
CA THR A 95 7.29 -17.53 5.03
C THR A 95 6.58 -17.45 6.38
N THR A 96 6.83 -18.38 7.30
CA THR A 96 6.11 -18.48 8.59
C THR A 96 6.68 -17.59 9.70
N SER A 97 7.82 -16.97 9.46
CA SER A 97 8.50 -16.06 10.39
C SER A 97 9.44 -15.13 9.63
N GLY A 98 9.93 -14.07 10.29
CA GLY A 98 10.87 -13.14 9.69
C GLY A 98 10.21 -12.13 8.73
N PRO A 99 10.96 -11.57 7.76
CA PRO A 99 10.48 -10.45 6.95
C PRO A 99 9.21 -10.75 6.18
N ILE A 100 9.09 -11.92 5.53
CA ILE A 100 7.91 -12.26 4.72
C ILE A 100 6.65 -12.32 5.60
N ALA A 101 6.71 -13.01 6.73
CA ALA A 101 5.56 -13.08 7.66
C ALA A 101 5.10 -11.69 8.15
N VAL A 102 6.02 -10.75 8.31
CA VAL A 102 5.69 -9.37 8.68
C VAL A 102 4.98 -8.66 7.53
N MET A 103 5.45 -8.83 6.29
CA MET A 103 4.83 -8.22 5.11
C MET A 103 3.41 -8.75 4.88
N GLU A 104 3.23 -10.07 4.93
CA GLU A 104 1.91 -10.72 4.82
C GLU A 104 0.95 -10.23 5.92
N TYR A 105 1.44 -10.13 7.16
CA TYR A 105 0.65 -9.61 8.27
C TYR A 105 0.21 -8.16 8.06
N ASP A 106 1.11 -7.28 7.60
CA ASP A 106 0.79 -5.87 7.30
C ASP A 106 -0.29 -5.77 6.21
N HIS A 107 -0.18 -6.60 5.14
CA HIS A 107 -1.19 -6.70 4.08
C HIS A 107 -2.55 -7.12 4.63
N ASP A 108 -2.60 -8.20 5.41
CA ASP A 108 -3.84 -8.71 6.00
C ASP A 108 -4.51 -7.66 6.88
N GLN A 109 -3.74 -6.96 7.72
CA GLN A 109 -4.27 -5.92 8.59
C GLN A 109 -4.81 -4.73 7.80
N ALA A 110 -4.11 -4.26 6.78
CA ALA A 110 -4.57 -3.15 5.96
C ALA A 110 -5.80 -3.52 5.13
N LYS A 111 -5.77 -4.69 4.47
CA LYS A 111 -6.90 -5.22 3.68
C LYS A 111 -8.15 -5.41 4.54
N ALA A 112 -8.02 -5.95 5.76
CA ALA A 112 -9.15 -6.12 6.67
C ALA A 112 -9.81 -4.77 7.03
N LYS A 113 -9.03 -3.73 7.32
CA LYS A 113 -9.56 -2.40 7.65
C LYS A 113 -10.25 -1.72 6.46
N ILE A 114 -9.67 -1.83 5.27
CA ILE A 114 -10.25 -1.30 4.04
C ILE A 114 -11.57 -2.03 3.72
N HIS A 115 -11.57 -3.35 3.86
CA HIS A 115 -12.76 -4.18 3.64
C HIS A 115 -13.88 -3.82 4.62
N GLU A 116 -13.60 -3.80 5.92
CA GLU A 116 -14.56 -3.42 6.95
C GLU A 116 -15.16 -2.03 6.71
N PHE A 117 -14.32 -1.06 6.31
CA PHE A 117 -14.78 0.26 5.93
C PHE A 117 -15.79 0.19 4.77
N LEU A 118 -15.42 -0.48 3.68
CA LEU A 118 -16.26 -0.54 2.47
C LEU A 118 -17.57 -1.30 2.69
N GLU A 119 -17.59 -2.32 3.55
CA GLU A 119 -18.82 -3.07 3.88
C GLU A 119 -19.83 -2.23 4.66
N LYS A 120 -19.36 -1.33 5.52
CA LYS A 120 -20.23 -0.59 6.44
C LYS A 120 -20.52 0.84 6.01
N ALA A 121 -19.67 1.41 5.14
CA ALA A 121 -19.71 2.85 4.84
C ALA A 121 -21.01 3.28 4.14
N ASP A 122 -21.51 2.49 3.18
CA ASP A 122 -22.71 2.85 2.41
C ASP A 122 -24.01 2.84 3.26
N SER A 123 -24.02 2.19 4.44
CA SER A 123 -25.15 2.12 5.37
C SER A 123 -25.01 2.99 6.61
N SER A 124 -23.92 3.73 6.75
CA SER A 124 -23.62 4.51 7.94
C SER A 124 -24.25 5.91 7.88
N GLU A 125 -25.21 6.18 8.77
CA GLU A 125 -25.91 7.46 8.84
C GLU A 125 -25.41 8.35 10.00
N ALA A 126 -25.08 7.74 11.13
CA ALA A 126 -24.69 8.48 12.34
C ALA A 126 -23.27 9.07 12.24
N GLU A 127 -23.11 10.31 12.70
CA GLU A 127 -21.82 11.01 12.72
C GLU A 127 -20.71 10.20 13.44
N GLY A 128 -21.05 9.60 14.59
CA GLY A 128 -20.12 8.78 15.36
C GLY A 128 -19.65 7.53 14.61
N GLU A 129 -20.53 6.91 13.82
CA GLU A 129 -20.18 5.76 12.97
C GLU A 129 -19.24 6.18 11.86
N LYS A 130 -19.50 7.30 11.17
CA LYS A 130 -18.63 7.84 10.11
C LYS A 130 -17.22 8.12 10.63
N LYS A 131 -17.08 8.71 11.81
CA LYS A 131 -15.79 8.94 12.47
C LYS A 131 -15.07 7.63 12.80
N ASN A 132 -15.80 6.64 13.34
CA ASN A 132 -15.23 5.32 13.61
C ASN A 132 -14.74 4.63 12.33
N LEU A 133 -15.53 4.67 11.27
CA LEU A 133 -15.16 4.10 9.98
C LEU A 133 -13.96 4.83 9.37
N ALA A 134 -13.95 6.16 9.39
CA ALA A 134 -12.79 6.94 8.94
C ALA A 134 -11.51 6.57 9.71
N SER A 135 -11.61 6.22 11.00
CA SER A 135 -10.45 5.77 11.78
C SER A 135 -9.86 4.45 11.27
N LEU A 136 -10.64 3.56 10.66
CA LEU A 136 -10.12 2.35 10.02
C LEU A 136 -9.17 2.70 8.87
N ILE A 137 -9.56 3.65 8.04
CA ILE A 137 -8.74 4.12 6.91
C ILE A 137 -7.48 4.85 7.40
N LYS A 138 -7.61 5.62 8.47
CA LYS A 138 -6.46 6.24 9.14
C LYS A 138 -5.45 5.20 9.66
N HIS A 139 -5.93 4.09 10.23
CA HIS A 139 -5.06 3.00 10.65
C HIS A 139 -4.41 2.29 9.45
N ALA A 140 -5.17 2.03 8.36
CA ALA A 140 -4.61 1.47 7.14
C ALA A 140 -3.51 2.36 6.54
N TYR A 141 -3.66 3.69 6.61
CA TYR A 141 -2.62 4.64 6.21
C TYR A 141 -1.30 4.41 6.95
N TYR A 142 -1.33 4.30 8.27
CA TYR A 142 -0.10 4.09 9.05
C TYR A 142 0.54 2.73 8.74
N ILE A 143 -0.26 1.66 8.66
CA ILE A 143 0.24 0.33 8.34
C ILE A 143 0.94 0.34 6.98
N LEU A 144 0.28 0.82 5.94
CA LEU A 144 0.80 0.78 4.57
C LEU A 144 1.97 1.74 4.34
N THR A 145 1.99 2.89 5.01
CA THR A 145 3.13 3.82 4.93
C THR A 145 4.40 3.18 5.51
N GLU A 146 4.29 2.51 6.67
CA GLU A 146 5.40 1.78 7.27
C GLU A 146 5.78 0.54 6.45
N HIS A 147 4.80 -0.15 5.88
CA HIS A 147 4.98 -1.32 5.04
C HIS A 147 5.82 -0.98 3.80
N PHE A 148 5.43 0.01 3.00
CA PHE A 148 6.22 0.44 1.84
C PHE A 148 7.64 0.89 2.23
N ALA A 149 7.81 1.53 3.38
CA ALA A 149 9.13 1.90 3.86
C ALA A 149 9.99 0.66 4.20
N LYS A 150 9.40 -0.39 4.78
CA LYS A 150 10.10 -1.68 5.04
C LYS A 150 10.48 -2.37 3.74
N GLU A 151 9.61 -2.37 2.74
CA GLU A 151 9.91 -2.95 1.43
C GLU A 151 11.08 -2.24 0.75
N GLU A 152 11.00 -0.92 0.64
CA GLU A 152 12.02 -0.15 -0.07
C GLU A 152 13.38 -0.16 0.62
N ASN A 153 13.41 -0.17 1.96
CA ASN A 153 14.65 -0.09 2.71
C ASN A 153 15.23 -1.45 3.12
N VAL A 154 14.41 -2.50 3.14
CA VAL A 154 14.83 -3.81 3.64
C VAL A 154 14.54 -4.92 2.65
N LEU A 155 13.27 -5.11 2.25
CA LEU A 155 12.85 -6.29 1.50
C LEU A 155 13.42 -6.31 0.07
N PHE A 156 13.24 -5.21 -0.69
CA PHE A 156 13.76 -5.14 -2.05
C PHE A 156 15.29 -5.20 -2.14
N PRO A 157 16.07 -4.50 -1.28
CA PRO A 157 17.51 -4.70 -1.21
C PRO A 157 17.93 -6.11 -0.81
N MET A 158 17.13 -6.80 0.02
CA MET A 158 17.37 -8.20 0.39
C MET A 158 17.10 -9.12 -0.81
N ALA A 159 15.97 -8.96 -1.50
CA ALA A 159 15.62 -9.71 -2.70
C ALA A 159 16.67 -9.54 -3.79
N GLU A 160 17.14 -8.31 -4.03
CA GLU A 160 18.18 -8.01 -5.03
C GLU A 160 19.48 -8.79 -4.78
N ARG A 161 19.86 -8.96 -3.52
CA ARG A 161 21.07 -9.71 -3.16
C ARG A 161 20.89 -11.21 -3.10
N MET A 162 19.65 -11.67 -2.89
CA MET A 162 19.31 -13.07 -2.62
C MET A 162 18.98 -13.83 -3.90
N LEU A 163 18.20 -13.20 -4.78
CA LEU A 163 17.73 -13.83 -6.02
C LEU A 163 18.87 -13.87 -7.05
N SER A 164 19.01 -15.00 -7.75
CA SER A 164 19.89 -15.14 -8.90
C SER A 164 19.37 -14.30 -10.08
N ASP A 165 20.23 -14.05 -11.08
CA ASP A 165 19.83 -13.29 -12.27
C ASP A 165 18.69 -13.97 -13.06
N VAL A 166 18.63 -15.30 -13.04
CA VAL A 166 17.53 -16.09 -13.66
C VAL A 166 16.23 -15.85 -12.90
N GLU A 167 16.25 -15.89 -11.57
CA GLU A 167 15.06 -15.65 -10.74
C GLU A 167 14.58 -14.19 -10.83
N LYS A 168 15.47 -13.22 -10.94
CA LYS A 168 15.13 -11.80 -11.17
C LYS A 168 14.39 -11.59 -12.49
N GLU A 169 14.84 -12.28 -13.55
CA GLU A 169 14.12 -12.25 -14.84
C GLU A 169 12.78 -12.99 -14.74
N GLU A 170 12.71 -14.11 -14.03
CA GLU A 170 11.46 -14.85 -13.77
C GLU A 170 10.47 -13.98 -12.98
N LEU A 171 10.93 -13.29 -11.92
CA LEU A 171 10.15 -12.31 -11.17
C LEU A 171 9.53 -11.27 -12.11
N TYR A 172 10.37 -10.65 -12.96
CA TYR A 172 9.91 -9.64 -13.89
C TYR A 172 8.83 -10.16 -14.84
N GLN A 173 8.99 -11.36 -15.39
CA GLN A 173 8.01 -11.95 -16.30
C GLN A 173 6.68 -12.26 -15.60
N LYS A 174 6.73 -12.88 -14.41
CA LYS A 174 5.53 -13.28 -13.67
C LYS A 174 4.69 -12.10 -13.21
N ILE A 175 5.31 -11.00 -12.74
CA ILE A 175 4.54 -9.82 -12.30
C ILE A 175 3.84 -9.10 -13.47
N GLN A 176 4.27 -9.29 -14.73
CA GLN A 176 3.57 -8.77 -15.92
C GLN A 176 2.23 -9.48 -16.18
N GLU A 177 2.04 -10.68 -15.69
CA GLU A 177 0.81 -11.46 -15.89
C GLU A 177 -0.32 -10.98 -14.98
N ILE A 178 0.02 -10.30 -13.88
CA ILE A 178 -0.93 -9.75 -12.89
C ILE A 178 -1.32 -8.32 -13.32
N LYS A 179 -2.62 -8.14 -13.57
CA LYS A 179 -3.19 -6.89 -14.13
C LYS A 179 -3.87 -6.05 -13.07
#